data_7577cbea7b736ecd11e35e6b8882a75e
#
_entry.id   7577cbea7b736ecd11e35e6b8882a75e
#
_cell.length_a   1.000
_cell.length_b   1.000
_cell.length_c   1.000
_cell.angle_alpha   90.00
_cell.angle_beta   90.00
_cell.angle_gamma   90.00
#
_symmetry.space_group_name_H-M   'P 1'
#
loop_
_entity.id
_entity.type
_entity.pdbx_description
1 polymer ?
#
loop_
_entity_poly.entity_id
_entity_poly.type
_entity_poly.pdbx_seq_one_letter_code
_entity_poly.pdbx_strand_id
1 'polypeptide(L)'
;MFRIGQGFDVHQLVEGRPLIIGGITIPYEKGLLGHSDADVLLHTIADACLGAVGEGDIGKHFPDTDPEFKDADSFKLLRHVWMIVKEKGYTLGNLDCTIIAQKPKMAPYIEDMRARIAEGIEAEISQINVKATTTEKLGFTGRAEGIAAQASVLLQKA
;
A
#
# COMPACT_ATOMS: atom_id res chain seq x y z
N MET A 1 4.53 18.41 16.82
CA MET A 1 3.18 18.12 16.34
C MET A 1 3.16 16.82 15.56
N PHE A 2 2.19 15.99 15.85
CA PHE A 2 2.00 14.70 15.21
C PHE A 2 0.71 14.68 14.40
N ARG A 3 0.71 13.88 13.34
CA ARG A 3 -0.48 13.63 12.52
C ARG A 3 -0.59 12.13 12.33
N ILE A 4 -1.80 11.60 12.45
CA ILE A 4 -2.06 10.19 12.15
C ILE A 4 -2.90 10.08 10.88
N GLY A 5 -2.69 9.00 10.16
CA GLY A 5 -3.50 8.66 8.99
C GLY A 5 -3.70 7.18 8.94
N GLN A 6 -4.80 6.77 8.33
CA GLN A 6 -5.06 5.37 8.10
C GLN A 6 -5.52 5.16 6.67
N GLY A 7 -5.25 3.97 6.16
CA GLY A 7 -5.69 3.57 4.83
C GLY A 7 -6.27 2.17 4.87
N PHE A 8 -7.16 1.91 3.93
CA PHE A 8 -7.73 0.59 3.69
C PHE A 8 -7.99 0.47 2.20
N ASP A 9 -7.59 -0.65 1.61
CA ASP A 9 -7.83 -0.90 0.19
C ASP A 9 -8.07 -2.38 -0.03
N VAL A 10 -8.77 -2.70 -1.11
CA VAL A 10 -9.11 -4.06 -1.51
C VAL A 10 -9.03 -4.16 -3.03
N HIS A 11 -8.39 -5.22 -3.52
CA HIS A 11 -8.42 -5.54 -4.95
C HIS A 11 -8.80 -6.99 -5.14
N GLN A 12 -9.52 -7.26 -6.23
CA GLN A 12 -9.94 -8.61 -6.59
C GLN A 12 -8.76 -9.41 -7.15
N LEU A 13 -8.67 -10.69 -6.77
CA LEU A 13 -7.71 -11.63 -7.37
C LEU A 13 -8.28 -12.17 -8.67
N VAL A 14 -7.49 -12.06 -9.75
CA VAL A 14 -7.88 -12.54 -11.08
C VAL A 14 -6.70 -13.23 -11.75
N GLU A 15 -7.01 -14.09 -12.72
CA GLU A 15 -5.99 -14.71 -13.56
C GLU A 15 -5.44 -13.70 -14.56
N GLY A 16 -4.21 -13.93 -15.05
CA GLY A 16 -3.64 -13.15 -16.14
C GLY A 16 -2.98 -11.84 -15.73
N ARG A 17 -2.83 -11.60 -14.43
CA ARG A 17 -2.13 -10.40 -13.94
C ARG A 17 -1.03 -10.79 -12.98
N PRO A 18 0.08 -10.04 -12.96
CA PRO A 18 1.11 -10.26 -11.95
C PRO A 18 0.59 -9.86 -10.57
N LEU A 19 1.06 -10.53 -9.53
CA LEU A 19 0.76 -10.16 -8.15
C LEU A 19 1.88 -9.26 -7.63
N ILE A 20 1.55 -8.00 -7.41
CA ILE A 20 2.51 -7.01 -6.92
C ILE A 20 1.96 -6.44 -5.62
N ILE A 21 2.68 -6.63 -4.53
CA ILE A 21 2.30 -6.14 -3.20
C ILE A 21 3.53 -5.57 -2.51
N GLY A 22 3.41 -4.35 -2.00
CA GLY A 22 4.53 -3.67 -1.35
C GLY A 22 5.68 -3.39 -2.31
N GLY A 23 5.39 -3.22 -3.59
CA GLY A 23 6.37 -2.98 -4.63
C GLY A 23 7.15 -4.23 -5.05
N ILE A 24 6.73 -5.40 -4.60
CA ILE A 24 7.43 -6.68 -4.84
C ILE A 24 6.52 -7.59 -5.67
N THR A 25 7.09 -8.16 -6.73
CA THR A 25 6.37 -9.16 -7.53
C THR A 25 6.45 -10.51 -6.84
N ILE A 26 5.29 -11.08 -6.54
CA ILE A 26 5.17 -12.33 -5.82
C ILE A 26 4.75 -13.43 -6.82
N PRO A 27 5.51 -14.53 -6.92
CA PRO A 27 5.11 -15.65 -7.78
C PRO A 27 3.79 -16.24 -7.30
N TYR A 28 2.77 -16.16 -8.14
CA TYR A 28 1.45 -16.70 -7.83
C TYR A 28 0.65 -16.81 -9.13
N GLU A 29 -0.34 -17.70 -9.16
CA GLU A 29 -1.14 -17.95 -10.34
C GLU A 29 -2.13 -16.84 -10.67
N LYS A 30 -2.41 -15.96 -9.69
CA LYS A 30 -3.32 -14.82 -9.85
C LYS A 30 -2.63 -13.53 -9.44
N GLY A 31 -3.15 -12.42 -9.91
CA GLY A 31 -2.73 -11.10 -9.49
C GLY A 31 -3.93 -10.23 -9.15
N LEU A 32 -3.66 -9.01 -8.74
CA LEU A 32 -4.72 -8.08 -8.35
C LEU A 32 -5.20 -7.27 -9.54
N LEU A 33 -6.51 -7.07 -9.61
CA LEU A 33 -7.17 -6.32 -10.68
C LEU A 33 -7.32 -4.85 -10.28
N GLY A 34 -6.94 -3.96 -11.17
CA GLY A 34 -7.11 -2.53 -10.98
C GLY A 34 -6.63 -1.76 -12.18
N HIS A 35 -6.85 -0.44 -12.15
CA HIS A 35 -6.45 0.47 -13.21
C HIS A 35 -4.93 0.58 -13.33
N SER A 36 -4.24 0.62 -12.18
CA SER A 36 -2.77 0.61 -12.07
C SER A 36 -2.26 -0.83 -11.97
N ASP A 37 -1.07 -1.03 -11.39
CA ASP A 37 -0.57 -2.37 -11.05
C ASP A 37 -1.35 -3.02 -9.90
N ALA A 38 -2.32 -2.30 -9.32
CA ALA A 38 -3.20 -2.74 -8.23
C ALA A 38 -2.44 -3.19 -6.97
N ASP A 39 -1.30 -2.56 -6.68
CA ASP A 39 -0.56 -2.83 -5.45
C ASP A 39 -1.37 -2.36 -4.24
N VAL A 40 -2.10 -3.29 -3.63
CA VAL A 40 -3.02 -2.98 -2.55
C VAL A 40 -2.32 -2.39 -1.33
N LEU A 41 -1.09 -2.80 -1.06
CA LEU A 41 -0.36 -2.29 0.10
C LEU A 41 0.15 -0.87 -0.12
N LEU A 42 0.76 -0.59 -1.28
CA LEU A 42 1.26 0.75 -1.57
C LEU A 42 0.12 1.76 -1.67
N HIS A 43 -1.04 1.37 -2.24
CA HIS A 43 -2.22 2.22 -2.28
C HIS A 43 -2.71 2.57 -0.87
N THR A 44 -2.73 1.57 0.01
CA THR A 44 -3.16 1.74 1.40
C THR A 44 -2.23 2.70 2.15
N ILE A 45 -0.92 2.55 1.95
CA ILE A 45 0.07 3.42 2.58
C ILE A 45 -0.06 4.86 2.05
N ALA A 46 -0.22 5.01 0.74
CA ALA A 46 -0.41 6.32 0.12
C ALA A 46 -1.65 7.03 0.67
N ASP A 47 -2.77 6.31 0.80
CA ASP A 47 -3.99 6.87 1.39
C ASP A 47 -3.77 7.29 2.85
N ALA A 48 -3.06 6.48 3.61
CA ALA A 48 -2.77 6.82 5.01
C ALA A 48 -1.96 8.11 5.10
N CYS A 49 -0.96 8.26 4.24
CA CYS A 49 -0.13 9.47 4.20
C CYS A 49 -0.94 10.70 3.79
N LEU A 50 -1.76 10.59 2.76
CA LEU A 50 -2.61 11.70 2.33
C LEU A 50 -3.62 12.09 3.41
N GLY A 51 -4.23 11.09 4.04
CA GLY A 51 -5.16 11.33 5.15
C GLY A 51 -4.51 12.06 6.31
N ALA A 52 -3.28 11.69 6.65
CA ALA A 52 -2.56 12.32 7.76
C ALA A 52 -2.34 13.83 7.52
N VAL A 53 -2.11 14.25 6.28
CA VAL A 53 -1.90 15.66 5.96
C VAL A 53 -3.15 16.36 5.44
N GLY A 54 -4.30 15.68 5.48
CA GLY A 54 -5.58 16.29 5.12
C GLY A 54 -5.76 16.52 3.63
N GLU A 55 -5.12 15.73 2.76
CA GLU A 55 -5.14 15.89 1.31
C GLU A 55 -6.04 14.88 0.59
N GLY A 56 -7.04 14.33 1.30
CA GLY A 56 -7.99 13.42 0.69
C GLY A 56 -7.43 12.02 0.54
N ASP A 57 -7.52 11.48 -0.65
CA ASP A 57 -7.11 10.10 -0.96
C ASP A 57 -6.45 10.02 -2.34
N ILE A 58 -5.97 8.83 -2.71
CA ILE A 58 -5.31 8.64 -4.01
C ILE A 58 -6.28 8.83 -5.18
N GLY A 59 -7.55 8.53 -5.01
CA GLY A 59 -8.56 8.73 -6.06
C GLY A 59 -8.72 10.19 -6.47
N LYS A 60 -8.53 11.10 -5.52
CA LYS A 60 -8.57 12.53 -5.78
C LYS A 60 -7.36 13.00 -6.61
N HIS A 61 -6.17 12.46 -6.31
CA HIS A 61 -4.91 12.87 -6.96
C HIS A 61 -4.62 12.07 -8.24
N PHE A 62 -5.06 10.82 -8.28
CA PHE A 62 -4.76 9.88 -9.38
C PHE A 62 -6.04 9.15 -9.78
N PRO A 63 -7.02 9.85 -10.39
CA PRO A 63 -8.29 9.21 -10.73
C PRO A 63 -8.09 8.06 -11.71
N ASP A 64 -8.77 6.94 -11.46
CA ASP A 64 -8.71 5.75 -12.30
C ASP A 64 -9.37 5.95 -13.67
N THR A 65 -10.08 7.06 -13.85
CA THR A 65 -10.64 7.46 -15.14
C THR A 65 -9.61 8.13 -16.04
N ASP A 66 -8.45 8.52 -15.52
CA ASP A 66 -7.42 9.21 -16.29
C ASP A 66 -6.52 8.17 -16.98
N PRO A 67 -6.48 8.15 -18.34
CA PRO A 67 -5.64 7.19 -19.06
C PRO A 67 -4.15 7.31 -18.74
N GLU A 68 -3.69 8.47 -18.27
CA GLU A 68 -2.29 8.69 -17.89
C GLU A 68 -1.85 7.73 -16.78
N PHE A 69 -2.80 7.32 -15.90
CA PHE A 69 -2.47 6.46 -14.75
C PHE A 69 -2.79 4.99 -15.01
N LYS A 70 -3.23 4.64 -16.21
CA LYS A 70 -3.47 3.25 -16.56
C LYS A 70 -2.15 2.47 -16.53
N ASP A 71 -2.15 1.32 -15.85
CA ASP A 71 -0.98 0.47 -15.64
C ASP A 71 0.17 1.18 -14.93
N ALA A 72 -0.15 2.25 -14.18
CA ALA A 72 0.83 3.02 -13.45
C ALA A 72 1.55 2.18 -12.40
N ASP A 73 2.83 2.48 -12.21
CA ASP A 73 3.66 1.91 -11.15
C ASP A 73 3.27 2.57 -9.81
N SER A 74 2.68 1.80 -8.92
CA SER A 74 2.24 2.30 -7.63
C SER A 74 3.39 2.80 -6.75
N PHE A 75 4.61 2.31 -6.97
CA PHE A 75 5.77 2.84 -6.27
C PHE A 75 6.03 4.31 -6.64
N LYS A 76 5.91 4.65 -7.91
CA LYS A 76 6.03 6.06 -8.34
C LYS A 76 4.92 6.92 -7.76
N LEU A 77 3.72 6.36 -7.68
CA LEU A 77 2.59 7.01 -7.07
C LEU A 77 2.85 7.30 -5.59
N LEU A 78 3.38 6.32 -4.87
CA LEU A 78 3.75 6.49 -3.46
C LEU A 78 4.81 7.58 -3.29
N ARG A 79 5.82 7.61 -4.16
CA ARG A 79 6.84 8.65 -4.12
C ARG A 79 6.25 10.04 -4.34
N HIS A 80 5.29 10.16 -5.26
CA HIS A 80 4.60 11.43 -5.50
C HIS A 80 3.84 11.88 -4.25
N VAL A 81 3.12 10.95 -3.62
CA VAL A 81 2.39 11.24 -2.37
C VAL A 81 3.38 11.67 -1.27
N TRP A 82 4.53 11.00 -1.19
CA TRP A 82 5.53 11.35 -0.18
C TRP A 82 6.06 12.77 -0.39
N MET A 83 6.20 13.23 -1.63
CA MET A 83 6.58 14.62 -1.92
C MET A 83 5.55 15.59 -1.36
N ILE A 84 4.26 15.27 -1.46
CA ILE A 84 3.19 16.10 -0.88
C ILE A 84 3.36 16.21 0.64
N VAL A 85 3.65 15.08 1.30
CA VAL A 85 3.88 15.04 2.75
C VAL A 85 5.05 15.95 3.12
N LYS A 86 6.16 15.86 2.37
CA LYS A 86 7.35 16.68 2.62
C LYS A 86 7.08 18.16 2.43
N GLU A 87 6.33 18.53 1.39
CA GLU A 87 5.97 19.91 1.14
C GLU A 87 5.13 20.50 2.25
N LYS A 88 4.35 19.67 2.93
CA LYS A 88 3.59 20.08 4.12
C LYS A 88 4.46 20.18 5.39
N GLY A 89 5.73 19.79 5.31
CA GLY A 89 6.67 19.94 6.40
C GLY A 89 6.72 18.77 7.38
N TYR A 90 6.35 17.57 6.93
CA TYR A 90 6.31 16.39 7.80
C TYR A 90 7.34 15.35 7.39
N THR A 91 7.74 14.54 8.36
CA THR A 91 8.56 13.35 8.17
C THR A 91 7.85 12.16 8.80
N LEU A 92 8.34 10.95 8.52
CA LEU A 92 7.76 9.75 9.10
C LEU A 92 8.17 9.56 10.56
N GLY A 93 7.20 9.32 11.43
CA GLY A 93 7.46 8.76 12.76
C GLY A 93 7.57 7.24 12.62
N ASN A 94 6.47 6.57 12.27
CA ASN A 94 6.48 5.14 11.95
C ASN A 94 5.28 4.78 11.10
N LEU A 95 5.37 3.60 10.50
CA LEU A 95 4.31 3.01 9.69
C LEU A 95 4.09 1.57 10.13
N ASP A 96 2.83 1.21 10.34
CA ASP A 96 2.43 -0.16 10.62
C ASP A 96 1.34 -0.56 9.63
N CYS A 97 1.50 -1.71 8.98
CA CYS A 97 0.54 -2.18 8.00
C CYS A 97 0.28 -3.68 8.11
N THR A 98 -0.89 -4.08 7.66
CA THR A 98 -1.35 -5.47 7.68
C THR A 98 -1.86 -5.83 6.30
N ILE A 99 -1.36 -6.95 5.75
CA ILE A 99 -1.87 -7.55 4.53
C ILE A 99 -2.85 -8.64 4.95
N ILE A 100 -4.05 -8.62 4.41
CA ILE A 100 -5.10 -9.59 4.73
C ILE A 100 -5.32 -10.46 3.50
N ALA A 101 -4.79 -11.68 3.54
CA ALA A 101 -4.81 -12.59 2.39
C ALA A 101 -4.83 -14.04 2.86
N GLN A 102 -5.68 -14.85 2.23
CA GLN A 102 -5.68 -16.27 2.51
C GLN A 102 -4.46 -16.95 1.89
N LYS A 103 -4.13 -16.57 0.66
CA LYS A 103 -2.97 -17.05 -0.12
C LYS A 103 -2.50 -15.94 -1.04
N PRO A 104 -1.22 -15.94 -1.47
CA PRO A 104 -0.13 -16.79 -1.01
C PRO A 104 0.41 -16.35 0.35
N LYS A 105 1.34 -17.12 0.92
CA LYS A 105 2.04 -16.71 2.14
C LYS A 105 2.90 -15.49 1.86
N MET A 106 2.77 -14.49 2.71
CA MET A 106 3.51 -13.23 2.56
C MET A 106 4.87 -13.23 3.26
N ALA A 107 5.04 -14.09 4.26
CA ALA A 107 6.24 -14.09 5.10
C ALA A 107 7.57 -14.04 4.32
N PRO A 108 7.77 -14.80 3.23
CA PRO A 108 9.04 -14.76 2.50
C PRO A 108 9.34 -13.40 1.85
N TYR A 109 8.35 -12.53 1.70
CA TYR A 109 8.48 -11.28 0.94
C TYR A 109 8.45 -10.03 1.83
N ILE A 110 8.14 -10.19 3.12
CA ILE A 110 7.92 -9.05 4.03
C ILE A 110 9.15 -8.15 4.14
N GLU A 111 10.35 -8.73 4.28
CA GLU A 111 11.55 -7.93 4.42
C GLU A 111 11.83 -7.08 3.17
N ASP A 112 11.63 -7.67 1.98
CA ASP A 112 11.79 -6.93 0.73
C ASP A 112 10.74 -5.82 0.60
N MET A 113 9.50 -6.08 1.03
CA MET A 113 8.46 -5.05 1.06
C MET A 113 8.85 -3.89 1.97
N ARG A 114 9.35 -4.19 3.17
CA ARG A 114 9.78 -3.16 4.12
C ARG A 114 10.88 -2.29 3.52
N ALA A 115 11.86 -2.91 2.89
CA ALA A 115 12.97 -2.19 2.26
C ALA A 115 12.46 -1.29 1.13
N ARG A 116 11.57 -1.79 0.31
CA ARG A 116 11.02 -1.04 -0.82
C ARG A 116 10.16 0.14 -0.35
N ILE A 117 9.33 -0.08 0.66
CA ILE A 117 8.51 0.98 1.24
C ILE A 117 9.40 2.07 1.85
N ALA A 118 10.41 1.67 2.62
CA ALA A 118 11.35 2.62 3.24
C ALA A 118 12.03 3.50 2.19
N GLU A 119 12.42 2.90 1.06
CA GLU A 119 12.98 3.66 -0.06
C GLU A 119 11.98 4.68 -0.60
N GLY A 120 10.71 4.29 -0.73
CA GLY A 120 9.67 5.14 -1.31
C GLY A 120 9.31 6.35 -0.46
N ILE A 121 9.38 6.21 0.84
CA ILE A 121 9.00 7.28 1.79
C ILE A 121 10.19 7.81 2.60
N GLU A 122 11.41 7.57 2.10
CA GLU A 122 12.64 8.13 2.66
C GLU A 122 12.79 7.87 4.15
N ALA A 123 12.56 6.62 4.55
CA ALA A 123 12.57 6.20 5.96
C ALA A 123 13.61 5.12 6.20
N GLU A 124 13.91 4.90 7.48
CA GLU A 124 14.69 3.74 7.91
C GLU A 124 13.79 2.52 7.98
N ILE A 125 14.33 1.34 7.68
CA ILE A 125 13.54 0.08 7.76
C ILE A 125 12.92 -0.10 9.14
N SER A 126 13.62 0.31 10.19
CA SER A 126 13.11 0.20 11.57
C SER A 126 11.83 0.98 11.82
N GLN A 127 11.49 1.94 10.95
CA GLN A 127 10.26 2.72 11.07
C GLN A 127 9.07 2.05 10.35
N ILE A 128 9.32 0.95 9.62
CA ILE A 128 8.33 0.28 8.79
C ILE A 128 8.06 -1.11 9.34
N ASN A 129 6.80 -1.39 9.67
CA ASN A 129 6.39 -2.75 10.02
C ASN A 129 5.36 -3.24 9.01
N VAL A 130 5.53 -4.47 8.54
CA VAL A 130 4.57 -5.15 7.66
C VAL A 130 4.28 -6.51 8.27
N LYS A 131 3.01 -6.79 8.47
CA LYS A 131 2.56 -8.10 8.94
C LYS A 131 1.45 -8.60 8.04
N ALA A 132 1.18 -9.88 8.09
CA ALA A 132 0.14 -10.49 7.28
C ALA A 132 -0.71 -11.40 8.14
N THR A 133 -1.97 -11.51 7.77
CA THR A 133 -2.92 -12.40 8.43
C THR A 133 -3.88 -13.00 7.41
N THR A 134 -4.44 -14.15 7.76
CA THR A 134 -5.61 -14.68 7.05
C THR A 134 -6.86 -14.23 7.79
N THR A 135 -8.03 -14.51 7.21
CA THR A 135 -9.31 -14.38 7.92
C THR A 135 -9.91 -15.74 8.25
N GLU A 136 -9.05 -16.75 8.39
CA GLU A 136 -9.47 -18.11 8.78
C GLU A 136 -10.56 -18.66 7.86
N LYS A 137 -10.40 -18.44 6.55
CA LYS A 137 -11.32 -18.85 5.48
C LYS A 137 -12.68 -18.14 5.52
N LEU A 138 -12.80 -17.07 6.29
CA LEU A 138 -14.04 -16.28 6.39
C LEU A 138 -14.00 -15.09 5.44
N GLY A 139 -15.14 -14.79 4.84
CA GLY A 139 -15.35 -13.61 4.01
C GLY A 139 -14.62 -13.69 2.65
N PHE A 140 -14.60 -12.55 1.97
CA PHE A 140 -14.04 -12.50 0.61
C PHE A 140 -12.52 -12.76 0.59
N THR A 141 -11.80 -12.30 1.61
CA THR A 141 -10.36 -12.61 1.72
C THR A 141 -10.15 -14.09 2.02
N GLY A 142 -10.98 -14.65 2.90
CA GLY A 142 -10.91 -16.06 3.27
C GLY A 142 -11.27 -17.00 2.12
N ARG A 143 -12.12 -16.55 1.20
CA ARG A 143 -12.46 -17.30 -0.02
C ARG A 143 -11.48 -17.03 -1.17
N ALA A 144 -10.45 -16.26 -0.93
CA ALA A 144 -9.45 -15.90 -1.93
C ALA A 144 -10.04 -15.16 -3.14
N GLU A 145 -11.10 -14.38 -2.91
CA GLU A 145 -11.68 -13.52 -3.95
C GLU A 145 -10.90 -12.23 -4.10
N GLY A 146 -10.23 -11.80 -3.05
CA GLY A 146 -9.44 -10.59 -3.06
C GLY A 146 -8.44 -10.55 -1.91
N ILE A 147 -7.62 -9.51 -1.94
CA ILE A 147 -6.65 -9.21 -0.89
C ILE A 147 -6.93 -7.79 -0.40
N ALA A 148 -6.93 -7.62 0.91
CA ALA A 148 -7.10 -6.33 1.55
C ALA A 148 -5.81 -5.92 2.26
N ALA A 149 -5.67 -4.64 2.52
CA ALA A 149 -4.56 -4.12 3.33
C ALA A 149 -5.05 -2.95 4.17
N GLN A 150 -4.43 -2.79 5.33
CA GLN A 150 -4.63 -1.66 6.22
C GLN A 150 -3.29 -1.06 6.55
N ALA A 151 -3.25 0.24 6.75
CA ALA A 151 -2.05 0.94 7.19
C ALA A 151 -2.42 2.04 8.17
N SER A 152 -1.54 2.24 9.14
CA SER A 152 -1.60 3.39 10.04
C SER A 152 -0.24 4.07 10.02
N VAL A 153 -0.24 5.38 9.88
CA VAL A 153 0.98 6.16 9.80
C VAL A 153 0.97 7.24 10.88
N LEU A 154 2.11 7.44 11.50
CA LEU A 154 2.36 8.58 12.37
C LEU A 154 3.38 9.47 11.68
N LEU A 155 2.99 10.70 11.40
CA LEU A 155 3.88 11.72 10.87
C LEU A 155 4.21 12.72 11.98
N GLN A 156 5.39 13.31 11.87
CA GLN A 156 5.81 14.32 12.81
C GLN A 156 6.36 15.53 12.07
N LYS A 157 6.17 16.69 12.64
CA LYS A 157 6.66 17.93 12.04
C LYS A 157 8.19 17.88 11.96
N ALA A 158 8.71 18.17 10.79
CA ALA A 158 10.14 18.20 10.57
C ALA A 158 10.79 19.39 11.29
#